data_3baad826add6ec76d98dd3aac30ae1f4
#
_entry.id   3baad826add6ec76d98dd3aac30ae1f4
#
_cell.length_a   1.000
_cell.length_b   1.000
_cell.length_c   1.000
_cell.angle_alpha   90.00
_cell.angle_beta   90.00
_cell.angle_gamma   90.00
#
_symmetry.space_group_name_H-M   'P 1'
#
loop_
_entity.id
_entity.type
_entity.pdbx_description
1 polymer ?
#
loop_
_entity_poly.entity_id
_entity_poly.type
_entity_poly.pdbx_seq_one_letter_code
_entity_poly.pdbx_strand_id
1 'polypeptide(L)'
;DREELTWKNIISTHCMAACGPPGGARNPMDPRFVSLFNIFNIPFPSDESLNRIFATILDSHFTPFTSLPKDGDFFKGCGKIFSECTLKLYQSLVAAMPPTPTRFHYVFNLRDLSRVCEGLCTSTPDSMASPVTVCRLWRNEALRVFHDRLISQEDKDWFIKTANEQLKKSFAGQADAALEGPAVFGDIRHALAVIEGGSEARVNEDLGSYAEVKQMFEILLESYNEKEKA
;
A
#
# COMPACT_ATOMS: atom_id res chain seq x y z
N ASP A 1 -23.72 -33.05 -15.39
CA ASP A 1 -24.67 -31.96 -15.40
C ASP A 1 -25.70 -32.15 -14.29
N ARG A 2 -26.03 -31.12 -13.53
CA ARG A 2 -26.95 -31.23 -12.39
C ARG A 2 -28.41 -31.18 -12.80
N GLU A 3 -28.72 -30.53 -13.92
CA GLU A 3 -30.11 -30.42 -14.41
C GLU A 3 -30.54 -31.67 -15.15
N GLU A 4 -29.66 -32.14 -16.03
CA GLU A 4 -29.99 -33.32 -16.89
C GLU A 4 -29.58 -34.63 -16.22
N LEU A 5 -28.86 -34.65 -15.10
CA LEU A 5 -28.31 -35.83 -14.44
C LEU A 5 -27.44 -36.69 -15.35
N THR A 6 -26.84 -36.09 -16.38
CA THR A 6 -25.97 -36.74 -17.34
C THR A 6 -24.53 -36.69 -16.96
N TRP A 7 -23.76 -37.74 -17.28
CA TRP A 7 -22.33 -37.76 -17.10
C TRP A 7 -21.63 -36.95 -18.20
N LYS A 8 -20.78 -35.98 -17.81
CA LYS A 8 -19.95 -35.21 -18.75
C LYS A 8 -18.48 -35.35 -18.37
N ASN A 9 -17.64 -35.67 -19.36
CA ASN A 9 -16.19 -35.68 -19.17
C ASN A 9 -15.66 -34.26 -19.38
N ILE A 10 -14.84 -33.81 -18.42
CA ILE A 10 -14.09 -32.55 -18.53
C ILE A 10 -12.70 -32.91 -19.08
N ILE A 11 -12.40 -32.40 -20.29
CA ILE A 11 -11.17 -32.70 -21.00
C ILE A 11 -10.23 -31.48 -20.96
N SER A 12 -8.93 -31.71 -20.90
CA SER A 12 -7.90 -30.66 -20.96
C SER A 12 -8.01 -29.61 -19.86
N THR A 13 -8.43 -30.02 -18.66
CA THR A 13 -8.59 -29.14 -17.50
C THR A 13 -7.68 -29.58 -16.38
N HIS A 14 -6.98 -28.64 -15.76
CA HIS A 14 -6.17 -28.83 -14.56
C HIS A 14 -6.78 -28.10 -13.37
N CYS A 15 -6.72 -28.73 -12.21
CA CYS A 15 -7.12 -28.11 -10.94
C CYS A 15 -5.89 -27.60 -10.20
N MET A 16 -5.88 -26.33 -9.83
CA MET A 16 -4.89 -25.74 -8.94
C MET A 16 -5.60 -25.18 -7.71
N ALA A 17 -5.11 -25.48 -6.54
CA ALA A 17 -5.67 -25.01 -5.29
C ALA A 17 -4.57 -24.42 -4.40
N ALA A 18 -4.90 -23.36 -3.65
CA ALA A 18 -4.03 -22.78 -2.64
C ALA A 18 -4.78 -22.69 -1.31
N CYS A 19 -4.12 -23.11 -0.25
CA CYS A 19 -4.66 -23.05 1.10
C CYS A 19 -3.56 -22.74 2.11
N GLY A 20 -3.94 -22.22 3.27
CA GLY A 20 -3.00 -22.10 4.37
C GLY A 20 -2.74 -23.47 5.02
N PRO A 21 -1.64 -23.61 5.79
CA PRO A 21 -1.29 -24.85 6.46
C PRO A 21 -2.45 -25.35 7.36
N PRO A 22 -2.62 -26.68 7.51
CA PRO A 22 -3.63 -27.24 8.42
C PRO A 22 -3.28 -26.86 9.86
N GLY A 23 -4.30 -26.56 10.66
CA GLY A 23 -4.15 -26.20 12.08
C GLY A 23 -4.96 -24.96 12.47
N GLY A 24 -5.01 -24.68 13.77
CA GLY A 24 -5.85 -23.63 14.33
C GLY A 24 -7.35 -23.93 14.17
N ALA A 25 -8.13 -22.92 13.80
CA ALA A 25 -9.59 -23.07 13.60
C ALA A 25 -9.97 -23.63 12.21
N ARG A 26 -9.01 -24.17 11.42
CA ARG A 26 -9.28 -24.74 10.10
C ARG A 26 -9.57 -26.20 10.18
N ASN A 27 -10.60 -26.65 9.46
CA ASN A 27 -10.91 -28.06 9.37
C ASN A 27 -9.80 -28.81 8.63
N PRO A 28 -9.45 -30.06 9.09
CA PRO A 28 -8.54 -30.91 8.36
C PRO A 28 -9.13 -31.28 6.99
N MET A 29 -8.30 -31.32 5.97
CA MET A 29 -8.71 -31.80 4.65
C MET A 29 -8.70 -33.32 4.60
N ASP A 30 -9.63 -33.92 3.84
CA ASP A 30 -9.67 -35.35 3.63
C ASP A 30 -8.36 -35.80 2.93
N PRO A 31 -7.62 -36.76 3.53
CA PRO A 31 -6.39 -37.30 2.93
C PRO A 31 -6.58 -37.86 1.52
N ARG A 32 -7.75 -38.45 1.22
CA ARG A 32 -8.05 -38.96 -0.13
C ARG A 32 -8.14 -37.81 -1.15
N PHE A 33 -8.71 -36.69 -0.78
CA PHE A 33 -8.76 -35.52 -1.65
C PHE A 33 -7.36 -34.93 -1.86
N VAL A 34 -6.59 -34.79 -0.79
CA VAL A 34 -5.22 -34.26 -0.83
C VAL A 34 -4.29 -35.12 -1.69
N SER A 35 -4.47 -36.46 -1.67
CA SER A 35 -3.65 -37.39 -2.47
C SER A 35 -3.81 -37.23 -3.99
N LEU A 36 -4.82 -36.55 -4.45
CA LEU A 36 -5.04 -36.26 -5.86
C LEU A 36 -4.18 -35.10 -6.40
N PHE A 37 -3.51 -34.37 -5.51
CA PHE A 37 -2.72 -33.18 -5.85
C PHE A 37 -1.23 -33.41 -5.61
N ASN A 38 -0.41 -32.80 -6.47
CA ASN A 38 0.99 -32.58 -6.16
C ASN A 38 1.12 -31.41 -5.18
N ILE A 39 1.62 -31.68 -3.98
CA ILE A 39 1.68 -30.70 -2.91
C ILE A 39 3.00 -29.93 -2.96
N PHE A 40 2.91 -28.62 -2.99
CA PHE A 40 4.05 -27.71 -2.85
C PHE A 40 3.91 -26.93 -1.54
N ASN A 41 4.89 -27.01 -0.68
CA ASN A 41 4.97 -26.19 0.52
C ASN A 41 5.75 -24.92 0.20
N ILE A 42 5.09 -23.75 0.31
CA ILE A 42 5.70 -22.45 0.09
C ILE A 42 5.88 -21.79 1.46
N PRO A 43 7.11 -21.76 2.02
CA PRO A 43 7.37 -21.08 3.28
C PRO A 43 7.23 -19.57 3.14
N PHE A 44 7.01 -18.89 4.28
CA PHE A 44 7.02 -17.43 4.29
C PHE A 44 8.43 -16.92 3.93
N PRO A 45 8.54 -15.92 3.05
CA PRO A 45 9.84 -15.40 2.64
C PRO A 45 10.62 -14.81 3.82
N SER A 46 11.96 -14.97 3.81
CA SER A 46 12.81 -14.30 4.79
C SER A 46 12.79 -12.78 4.63
N ASP A 47 13.13 -12.06 5.71
CA ASP A 47 13.23 -10.61 5.70
C ASP A 47 14.21 -10.10 4.63
N GLU A 48 15.31 -10.80 4.42
CA GLU A 48 16.27 -10.48 3.35
C GLU A 48 15.62 -10.61 1.97
N SER A 49 14.85 -11.66 1.74
CA SER A 49 14.15 -11.89 0.48
C SER A 49 13.10 -10.80 0.23
N LEU A 50 12.32 -10.46 1.27
CA LEU A 50 11.32 -9.39 1.18
C LEU A 50 11.97 -8.05 0.90
N ASN A 51 13.00 -7.71 1.67
CA ASN A 51 13.72 -6.46 1.46
C ASN A 51 14.35 -6.38 0.07
N ARG A 52 14.95 -7.47 -0.42
CA ARG A 52 15.51 -7.53 -1.77
C ARG A 52 14.44 -7.29 -2.85
N ILE A 53 13.26 -7.91 -2.71
CA ILE A 53 12.16 -7.75 -3.69
C ILE A 53 11.70 -6.29 -3.73
N PHE A 54 11.31 -5.74 -2.58
CA PHE A 54 10.76 -4.40 -2.52
C PHE A 54 11.79 -3.31 -2.79
N ALA A 55 13.03 -3.47 -2.30
CA ALA A 55 14.12 -2.56 -2.62
C ALA A 55 14.40 -2.49 -4.11
N THR A 56 14.46 -3.63 -4.80
CA THR A 56 14.72 -3.66 -6.26
C THR A 56 13.62 -2.94 -7.04
N ILE A 57 12.36 -3.13 -6.66
CA ILE A 57 11.22 -2.45 -7.30
C ILE A 57 11.32 -0.93 -7.08
N LEU A 58 11.51 -0.51 -5.84
CA LEU A 58 11.57 0.91 -5.48
C LEU A 58 12.83 1.60 -6.06
N ASP A 59 14.01 0.98 -6.02
CA ASP A 59 15.24 1.54 -6.62
C ASP A 59 15.10 1.68 -8.13
N SER A 60 14.45 0.72 -8.80
CA SER A 60 14.13 0.83 -10.22
C SER A 60 13.19 1.99 -10.50
N HIS A 61 12.15 2.15 -9.67
CA HIS A 61 11.19 3.26 -9.79
C HIS A 61 11.86 4.63 -9.56
N PHE A 62 12.76 4.75 -8.58
CA PHE A 62 13.42 6.00 -8.26
C PHE A 62 14.63 6.33 -9.20
N THR A 63 14.98 5.47 -10.15
CA THR A 63 16.05 5.74 -11.11
C THR A 63 15.88 7.08 -11.84
N PRO A 64 14.70 7.46 -12.40
CA PRO A 64 14.51 8.75 -13.03
C PRO A 64 14.72 9.96 -12.11
N PHE A 65 14.42 9.81 -10.81
CA PHE A 65 14.59 10.87 -9.82
C PHE A 65 16.07 11.21 -9.55
N THR A 66 17.00 10.31 -9.84
CA THR A 66 18.42 10.54 -9.64
C THR A 66 18.99 11.63 -10.56
N SER A 67 18.27 12.00 -11.62
CA SER A 67 18.62 13.08 -12.54
C SER A 67 18.17 14.47 -12.07
N LEU A 68 17.46 14.57 -10.94
CA LEU A 68 17.02 15.84 -10.38
C LEU A 68 18.21 16.71 -9.97
N PRO A 69 18.24 18.02 -10.32
CA PRO A 69 19.41 18.87 -10.16
C PRO A 69 19.87 19.09 -8.72
N LYS A 70 18.94 19.10 -7.75
CA LYS A 70 19.24 19.42 -6.35
C LYS A 70 19.31 18.18 -5.46
N ASP A 71 18.37 17.26 -5.63
CA ASP A 71 18.10 16.19 -4.66
C ASP A 71 18.31 14.78 -5.25
N GLY A 72 18.85 14.68 -6.48
CA GLY A 72 19.07 13.41 -7.17
C GLY A 72 19.91 12.40 -6.37
N ASP A 73 20.87 12.87 -5.57
CA ASP A 73 21.71 12.00 -4.74
C ASP A 73 20.92 11.30 -3.63
N PHE A 74 19.86 11.90 -3.10
CA PHE A 74 18.98 11.27 -2.12
C PHE A 74 18.32 10.01 -2.70
N PHE A 75 17.94 10.05 -3.95
CA PHE A 75 17.21 8.95 -4.60
C PHE A 75 18.09 7.76 -4.95
N LYS A 76 19.41 7.89 -4.88
CA LYS A 76 20.33 6.77 -5.09
C LYS A 76 20.26 5.78 -3.92
N GLY A 77 19.65 4.63 -4.16
CA GLY A 77 19.49 3.57 -3.13
C GLY A 77 18.46 3.86 -2.04
N CYS A 78 17.64 4.90 -2.19
CA CYS A 78 16.56 5.20 -1.22
C CYS A 78 15.48 4.12 -1.18
N GLY A 79 15.27 3.38 -2.28
CA GLY A 79 14.32 2.27 -2.33
C GLY A 79 14.61 1.20 -1.29
N LYS A 80 15.89 0.90 -1.06
CA LYS A 80 16.30 -0.01 0.02
C LYS A 80 15.91 0.55 1.40
N ILE A 81 16.11 1.84 1.64
CA ILE A 81 15.79 2.48 2.92
C ILE A 81 14.28 2.48 3.15
N PHE A 82 13.47 2.82 2.14
CA PHE A 82 12.00 2.75 2.22
C PHE A 82 11.51 1.32 2.44
N SER A 83 12.11 0.33 1.78
CA SER A 83 11.78 -1.09 1.96
C SER A 83 12.04 -1.53 3.40
N GLU A 84 13.24 -1.23 3.94
CA GLU A 84 13.59 -1.57 5.32
C GLU A 84 12.69 -0.86 6.35
N CYS A 85 12.38 0.42 6.12
CA CYS A 85 11.51 1.22 6.97
C CYS A 85 10.10 0.60 7.01
N THR A 86 9.55 0.25 5.86
CA THR A 86 8.22 -0.36 5.73
C THR A 86 8.17 -1.75 6.36
N LEU A 87 9.20 -2.57 6.14
CA LEU A 87 9.28 -3.92 6.71
C LEU A 87 9.35 -3.88 8.25
N LYS A 88 10.19 -3.01 8.81
CA LYS A 88 10.28 -2.83 10.27
C LYS A 88 8.96 -2.33 10.89
N LEU A 89 8.29 -1.40 10.21
CA LEU A 89 6.97 -0.92 10.65
C LEU A 89 5.94 -2.07 10.64
N TYR A 90 5.90 -2.84 9.56
CA TYR A 90 5.03 -4.00 9.42
C TYR A 90 5.27 -5.05 10.51
N GLN A 91 6.53 -5.41 10.78
CA GLN A 91 6.88 -6.37 11.82
C GLN A 91 6.46 -5.89 13.20
N SER A 92 6.69 -4.62 13.50
CA SER A 92 6.27 -4.00 14.76
C SER A 92 4.75 -4.05 14.92
N LEU A 93 4.00 -3.78 13.84
CA LEU A 93 2.54 -3.82 13.82
C LEU A 93 2.01 -5.24 14.05
N VAL A 94 2.53 -6.23 13.33
CA VAL A 94 2.11 -7.63 13.46
C VAL A 94 2.39 -8.17 14.88
N ALA A 95 3.52 -7.79 15.46
CA ALA A 95 3.88 -8.20 16.81
C ALA A 95 3.00 -7.54 17.90
N ALA A 96 2.65 -6.25 17.72
CA ALA A 96 1.86 -5.50 18.69
C ALA A 96 0.36 -5.78 18.61
N MET A 97 -0.14 -6.12 17.42
CA MET A 97 -1.57 -6.21 17.12
C MET A 97 -1.96 -7.57 16.51
N PRO A 98 -1.82 -8.66 17.25
CA PRO A 98 -2.27 -9.98 16.78
C PRO A 98 -3.80 -10.01 16.63
N PRO A 99 -4.35 -10.78 15.67
CA PRO A 99 -5.78 -10.92 15.51
C PRO A 99 -6.40 -11.60 16.73
N THR A 100 -7.48 -11.01 17.23
CA THR A 100 -8.29 -11.56 18.34
C THR A 100 -9.73 -11.73 17.87
N PRO A 101 -10.60 -12.49 18.59
CA PRO A 101 -12.01 -12.61 18.23
C PRO A 101 -12.75 -11.27 18.10
N THR A 102 -12.36 -10.27 18.88
CA THR A 102 -12.92 -8.91 18.83
C THR A 102 -12.31 -8.04 17.73
N ARG A 103 -11.11 -8.41 17.26
CA ARG A 103 -10.34 -7.69 16.23
C ARG A 103 -9.87 -8.67 15.15
N PHE A 104 -10.78 -9.50 14.64
CA PHE A 104 -10.49 -10.59 13.68
C PHE A 104 -9.92 -10.06 12.35
N HIS A 105 -10.20 -8.80 12.01
CA HIS A 105 -9.73 -8.16 10.78
C HIS A 105 -8.31 -7.57 10.89
N TYR A 106 -7.65 -7.64 12.06
CA TYR A 106 -6.25 -7.25 12.24
C TYR A 106 -5.31 -8.30 11.64
N VAL A 107 -5.57 -8.67 10.40
CA VAL A 107 -4.73 -9.60 9.64
C VAL A 107 -3.94 -8.80 8.63
N PHE A 108 -2.67 -8.57 8.96
CA PHE A 108 -1.72 -7.88 8.09
C PHE A 108 -0.85 -8.91 7.36
N ASN A 109 -0.65 -8.71 6.06
CA ASN A 109 0.04 -9.67 5.21
C ASN A 109 0.96 -8.98 4.19
N LEU A 110 1.68 -9.77 3.39
CA LEU A 110 2.61 -9.25 2.38
C LEU A 110 1.94 -8.39 1.30
N ARG A 111 0.64 -8.58 1.06
CA ARG A 111 -0.11 -7.75 0.11
C ARG A 111 -0.23 -6.31 0.63
N ASP A 112 -0.29 -6.13 1.94
CA ASP A 112 -0.33 -4.80 2.55
C ASP A 112 1.03 -4.10 2.39
N LEU A 113 2.15 -4.81 2.55
CA LEU A 113 3.48 -4.29 2.20
C LEU A 113 3.57 -3.89 0.73
N SER A 114 3.08 -4.76 -0.17
CA SER A 114 3.05 -4.48 -1.61
C SER A 114 2.26 -3.21 -1.93
N ARG A 115 1.13 -2.97 -1.24
CA ARG A 115 0.30 -1.77 -1.43
C ARG A 115 1.02 -0.48 -1.02
N VAL A 116 1.81 -0.50 0.05
CA VAL A 116 2.62 0.68 0.43
C VAL A 116 3.67 0.96 -0.64
N CYS A 117 4.36 -0.08 -1.13
CA CYS A 117 5.35 0.08 -2.20
C CYS A 117 4.70 0.53 -3.51
N GLU A 118 3.53 -0.02 -3.87
CA GLU A 118 2.75 0.41 -5.04
C GLU A 118 2.34 1.89 -4.93
N GLY A 119 1.91 2.33 -3.74
CA GLY A 119 1.61 3.73 -3.48
C GLY A 119 2.82 4.64 -3.68
N LEU A 120 4.01 4.23 -3.23
CA LEU A 120 5.25 4.96 -3.53
C LEU A 120 5.56 5.01 -5.03
N CYS A 121 5.26 3.96 -5.77
CA CYS A 121 5.45 3.90 -7.22
C CYS A 121 4.45 4.76 -8.01
N THR A 122 3.49 5.43 -7.37
CA THR A 122 2.65 6.45 -8.04
C THR A 122 3.35 7.80 -8.15
N SER A 123 4.49 7.99 -7.49
CA SER A 123 5.27 9.23 -7.56
C SER A 123 5.89 9.45 -8.95
N THR A 124 6.03 10.71 -9.35
CA THR A 124 6.74 11.09 -10.57
C THR A 124 7.79 12.16 -10.25
N PRO A 125 8.89 12.26 -10.98
CA PRO A 125 9.91 13.30 -10.75
C PRO A 125 9.34 14.73 -10.84
N ASP A 126 8.32 14.93 -11.66
CA ASP A 126 7.69 16.24 -11.88
C ASP A 126 6.81 16.67 -10.70
N SER A 127 6.06 15.73 -10.13
CA SER A 127 5.12 16.02 -9.01
C SER A 127 5.77 15.92 -7.64
N MET A 128 6.84 15.14 -7.50
CA MET A 128 7.46 14.81 -6.20
C MET A 128 9.00 14.94 -6.25
N ALA A 129 9.47 16.08 -6.71
CA ALA A 129 10.90 16.34 -6.86
C ALA A 129 11.67 16.43 -5.52
N SER A 130 10.99 16.67 -4.39
CA SER A 130 11.62 16.82 -3.08
C SER A 130 11.65 15.51 -2.29
N PRO A 131 12.76 15.17 -1.65
CA PRO A 131 12.86 14.08 -0.68
C PRO A 131 11.80 14.12 0.43
N VAL A 132 11.48 15.33 0.92
CA VAL A 132 10.47 15.55 1.95
C VAL A 132 9.09 15.09 1.45
N THR A 133 8.73 15.44 0.20
CA THR A 133 7.44 15.06 -0.39
C THR A 133 7.30 13.54 -0.50
N VAL A 134 8.37 12.82 -0.89
CA VAL A 134 8.35 11.35 -0.98
C VAL A 134 8.26 10.72 0.41
N CYS A 135 8.91 11.28 1.43
CA CYS A 135 8.75 10.84 2.82
C CYS A 135 7.30 11.07 3.33
N ARG A 136 6.67 12.20 2.94
CA ARG A 136 5.25 12.47 3.23
C ARG A 136 4.34 11.47 2.52
N LEU A 137 4.64 11.14 1.25
CA LEU A 137 3.91 10.10 0.52
C LEU A 137 4.00 8.74 1.21
N TRP A 138 5.21 8.33 1.64
CA TRP A 138 5.37 7.10 2.40
C TRP A 138 4.51 7.10 3.68
N ARG A 139 4.50 8.21 4.41
CA ARG A 139 3.66 8.37 5.60
C ARG A 139 2.17 8.23 5.26
N ASN A 140 1.70 8.88 4.20
CA ASN A 140 0.32 8.76 3.71
C ASN A 140 -0.04 7.32 3.38
N GLU A 141 0.80 6.62 2.63
CA GLU A 141 0.56 5.25 2.23
C GLU A 141 0.58 4.28 3.43
N ALA A 142 1.49 4.48 4.38
CA ALA A 142 1.51 3.70 5.60
C ALA A 142 0.23 3.91 6.44
N LEU A 143 -0.24 5.14 6.56
CA LEU A 143 -1.50 5.45 7.24
C LEU A 143 -2.69 4.82 6.50
N ARG A 144 -2.80 5.01 5.20
CA ARG A 144 -3.89 4.48 4.37
C ARG A 144 -3.99 2.95 4.43
N VAL A 145 -2.85 2.25 4.40
CA VAL A 145 -2.84 0.78 4.34
C VAL A 145 -3.01 0.14 5.71
N PHE A 146 -2.38 0.69 6.73
CA PHE A 146 -2.32 0.07 8.05
C PHE A 146 -3.21 0.75 9.09
N HIS A 147 -3.07 2.08 9.26
CA HIS A 147 -3.76 2.82 10.30
C HIS A 147 -5.28 2.88 10.09
N ASP A 148 -5.75 3.12 8.88
CA ASP A 148 -7.18 3.30 8.61
C ASP A 148 -8.00 2.02 8.84
N ARG A 149 -7.34 0.88 8.94
CA ARG A 149 -7.92 -0.40 9.30
C ARG A 149 -8.10 -0.56 10.81
N LEU A 150 -7.40 0.24 11.63
CA LEU A 150 -7.45 0.13 13.08
C LEU A 150 -8.73 0.76 13.63
N ILE A 151 -9.32 0.13 14.66
CA ILE A 151 -10.60 0.55 15.22
C ILE A 151 -10.38 1.46 16.42
N SER A 152 -9.54 1.01 17.40
CA SER A 152 -9.38 1.74 18.65
C SER A 152 -8.45 2.94 18.48
N GLN A 153 -8.73 4.02 19.21
CA GLN A 153 -7.88 5.22 19.19
C GLN A 153 -6.48 4.93 19.73
N GLU A 154 -6.37 4.08 20.75
CA GLU A 154 -5.09 3.65 21.31
C GLU A 154 -4.19 2.97 20.28
N ASP A 155 -4.76 2.05 19.46
CA ASP A 155 -4.02 1.37 18.39
C ASP A 155 -3.59 2.36 17.31
N LYS A 156 -4.46 3.32 16.96
CA LYS A 156 -4.17 4.38 15.99
C LYS A 156 -3.02 5.27 16.46
N ASP A 157 -3.08 5.72 17.70
CA ASP A 157 -2.05 6.58 18.29
C ASP A 157 -0.71 5.85 18.40
N TRP A 158 -0.74 4.58 18.80
CA TRP A 158 0.44 3.73 18.80
C TRP A 158 1.06 3.60 17.42
N PHE A 159 0.23 3.37 16.39
CA PHE A 159 0.70 3.24 15.01
C PHE A 159 1.35 4.53 14.51
N ILE A 160 0.68 5.67 14.69
CA ILE A 160 1.22 6.99 14.29
C ILE A 160 2.58 7.24 14.97
N LYS A 161 2.69 6.98 16.26
CA LYS A 161 3.94 7.13 17.01
C LYS A 161 5.03 6.25 16.42
N THR A 162 4.74 4.96 16.21
CA THR A 162 5.70 3.98 15.67
C THR A 162 6.13 4.33 14.25
N ALA A 163 5.21 4.73 13.38
CA ALA A 163 5.51 5.14 12.01
C ALA A 163 6.40 6.39 11.99
N ASN A 164 6.10 7.38 12.81
CA ASN A 164 6.91 8.60 12.93
C ASN A 164 8.32 8.30 13.46
N GLU A 165 8.46 7.41 14.43
CA GLU A 165 9.77 6.97 14.94
C GLU A 165 10.58 6.23 13.86
N GLN A 166 9.95 5.35 13.06
CA GLN A 166 10.63 4.66 11.98
C GLN A 166 11.08 5.64 10.89
N LEU A 167 10.25 6.62 10.54
CA LEU A 167 10.61 7.65 9.58
C LEU A 167 11.81 8.48 10.08
N LYS A 168 11.81 8.90 11.34
CA LYS A 168 12.93 9.64 11.96
C LYS A 168 14.22 8.84 11.98
N LYS A 169 14.15 7.54 12.24
CA LYS A 169 15.33 6.65 12.23
C LYS A 169 15.91 6.45 10.82
N SER A 170 15.05 6.38 9.81
CA SER A 170 15.46 6.08 8.44
C SER A 170 15.83 7.33 7.65
N PHE A 171 15.18 8.46 7.90
CA PHE A 171 15.30 9.72 7.14
C PHE A 171 15.45 10.93 8.03
N ALA A 172 16.46 10.93 8.94
CA ALA A 172 16.65 11.95 9.97
C ALA A 172 16.67 13.39 9.41
N GLY A 173 17.24 13.61 8.21
CA GLY A 173 17.32 14.94 7.61
C GLY A 173 16.01 15.48 7.02
N GLN A 174 15.06 14.61 6.69
CA GLN A 174 13.79 14.96 6.03
C GLN A 174 12.58 14.76 6.93
N ALA A 175 12.75 13.96 7.99
CA ALA A 175 11.64 13.48 8.81
C ALA A 175 10.85 14.60 9.49
N ASP A 176 11.52 15.58 10.09
CA ASP A 176 10.82 16.63 10.83
C ASP A 176 9.94 17.45 9.88
N ALA A 177 10.46 17.86 8.74
CA ALA A 177 9.66 18.55 7.70
C ALA A 177 8.56 17.66 7.11
N ALA A 178 8.82 16.35 6.96
CA ALA A 178 7.80 15.40 6.46
C ALA A 178 6.68 15.13 7.46
N LEU A 179 6.92 15.38 8.75
CA LEU A 179 5.93 15.23 9.82
C LEU A 179 5.10 16.49 10.05
N GLU A 180 5.47 17.62 9.45
CA GLU A 180 4.69 18.86 9.54
C GLU A 180 3.36 18.72 8.79
N GLY A 181 2.27 19.00 9.49
CA GLY A 181 0.93 18.98 8.95
C GLY A 181 0.40 17.59 8.52
N PRO A 182 -0.77 17.54 7.91
CA PRO A 182 -1.35 16.32 7.37
C PRO A 182 -0.60 15.87 6.10
N ALA A 183 -0.47 14.57 5.92
CA ALA A 183 -0.02 13.98 4.65
C ALA A 183 -1.26 13.53 3.89
N VAL A 184 -1.63 14.23 2.83
CA VAL A 184 -2.80 13.93 2.01
C VAL A 184 -2.39 13.94 0.55
N PHE A 185 -2.54 12.80 -0.11
CA PHE A 185 -2.15 12.62 -1.50
C PHE A 185 -3.33 12.14 -2.34
N GLY A 186 -3.38 12.54 -3.60
CA GLY A 186 -4.40 12.13 -4.55
C GLY A 186 -4.26 12.82 -5.89
N ASP A 187 -5.13 12.45 -6.82
CA ASP A 187 -5.21 13.00 -8.18
C ASP A 187 -6.39 14.00 -8.35
N ILE A 188 -6.82 14.61 -7.25
CA ILE A 188 -8.01 15.50 -7.23
C ILE A 188 -7.80 16.75 -8.06
N ARG A 189 -6.60 17.34 -8.06
CA ARG A 189 -6.29 18.55 -8.88
C ARG A 189 -6.41 18.25 -10.35
N HIS A 190 -6.01 17.02 -10.76
CA HIS A 190 -6.23 16.58 -12.13
C HIS A 190 -7.72 16.54 -12.50
N ALA A 191 -8.58 16.03 -11.60
CA ALA A 191 -10.02 15.99 -11.84
C ALA A 191 -10.61 17.42 -12.00
N LEU A 192 -10.10 18.41 -11.25
CA LEU A 192 -10.45 19.83 -11.44
C LEU A 192 -9.96 20.36 -12.78
N ALA A 193 -8.71 20.05 -13.17
CA ALA A 193 -8.17 20.49 -14.46
C ALA A 193 -8.95 19.91 -15.65
N VAL A 194 -9.43 18.67 -15.56
CA VAL A 194 -10.30 18.06 -16.60
C VAL A 194 -11.64 18.81 -16.72
N ILE A 195 -12.22 19.27 -15.61
CA ILE A 195 -13.45 20.09 -15.64
C ILE A 195 -13.21 21.40 -16.38
N GLU A 196 -12.01 21.98 -16.24
CA GLU A 196 -11.58 23.21 -16.92
C GLU A 196 -11.06 22.99 -18.35
N GLY A 197 -11.13 21.75 -18.87
CA GLY A 197 -10.67 21.39 -20.22
C GLY A 197 -9.19 21.04 -20.32
N GLY A 198 -8.56 20.68 -19.20
CA GLY A 198 -7.14 20.32 -19.11
C GLY A 198 -6.82 18.86 -19.52
N SER A 199 -5.60 18.41 -19.19
CA SER A 199 -5.05 17.10 -19.52
C SER A 199 -5.76 15.95 -18.82
N GLU A 200 -5.88 14.79 -19.49
CA GLU A 200 -6.42 13.54 -18.92
C GLU A 200 -5.40 12.74 -18.09
N ALA A 201 -4.14 13.15 -18.01
CA ALA A 201 -3.11 12.41 -17.27
C ALA A 201 -3.35 12.52 -15.75
N ARG A 202 -3.51 11.39 -15.07
CA ARG A 202 -3.67 11.33 -13.61
C ARG A 202 -2.31 11.36 -12.94
N VAL A 203 -2.11 12.35 -12.07
CA VAL A 203 -0.87 12.51 -11.31
C VAL A 203 -1.22 12.54 -9.83
N ASN A 204 -0.60 11.64 -9.06
CA ASN A 204 -0.69 11.67 -7.61
C ASN A 204 0.23 12.77 -7.07
N GLU A 205 -0.31 13.69 -6.27
CA GLU A 205 0.44 14.83 -5.73
C GLU A 205 0.03 15.16 -4.29
N ASP A 206 0.87 15.92 -3.59
CA ASP A 206 0.56 16.42 -2.25
C ASP A 206 -0.53 17.50 -2.35
N LEU A 207 -1.67 17.24 -1.72
CA LEU A 207 -2.84 18.13 -1.76
C LEU A 207 -2.78 19.22 -0.70
N GLY A 208 -1.75 19.23 0.14
CA GLY A 208 -1.55 20.27 1.17
C GLY A 208 -2.40 20.05 2.43
N SER A 209 -3.22 21.04 2.77
CA SER A 209 -4.03 21.04 3.99
C SER A 209 -5.44 20.47 3.78
N TYR A 210 -6.09 20.01 4.87
CA TYR A 210 -7.49 19.57 4.81
C TYR A 210 -8.45 20.71 4.34
N ALA A 211 -8.12 21.96 4.58
CA ALA A 211 -8.93 23.10 4.13
C ALA A 211 -8.89 23.22 2.59
N GLU A 212 -7.71 23.06 1.98
CA GLU A 212 -7.54 23.05 0.52
C GLU A 212 -8.27 21.87 -0.11
N VAL A 213 -8.11 20.68 0.47
CA VAL A 213 -8.81 19.47 0.00
C VAL A 213 -10.33 19.64 0.06
N LYS A 214 -10.85 20.24 1.14
CA LYS A 214 -12.28 20.53 1.27
C LYS A 214 -12.78 21.43 0.15
N GLN A 215 -12.07 22.53 -0.15
CA GLN A 215 -12.43 23.43 -1.25
C GLN A 215 -12.45 22.72 -2.60
N MET A 216 -11.45 21.84 -2.86
CA MET A 216 -11.41 21.05 -4.09
C MET A 216 -12.63 20.12 -4.22
N PHE A 217 -13.01 19.45 -3.13
CA PHE A 217 -14.20 18.58 -3.13
C PHE A 217 -15.51 19.38 -3.29
N GLU A 218 -15.60 20.57 -2.73
CA GLU A 218 -16.78 21.44 -2.91
C GLU A 218 -16.97 21.81 -4.40
N ILE A 219 -15.89 22.19 -5.10
CA ILE A 219 -15.93 22.48 -6.54
C ILE A 219 -16.34 21.23 -7.36
N LEU A 220 -15.74 20.06 -7.04
CA LEU A 220 -16.08 18.80 -7.72
C LEU A 220 -17.56 18.44 -7.51
N LEU A 221 -18.07 18.63 -6.30
CA LEU A 221 -19.46 18.34 -5.97
C LEU A 221 -20.43 19.27 -6.71
N GLU A 222 -20.11 20.55 -6.80
CA GLU A 222 -20.91 21.50 -7.59
C GLU A 222 -20.96 21.12 -9.06
N SER A 223 -19.81 20.81 -9.68
CA SER A 223 -19.73 20.34 -11.06
C SER A 223 -20.50 19.04 -11.29
N TYR A 224 -20.44 18.09 -10.35
CA TYR A 224 -21.21 16.85 -10.42
C TYR A 224 -22.73 17.14 -10.38
N ASN A 225 -23.15 17.96 -9.42
CA ASN A 225 -24.57 18.33 -9.27
C ASN A 225 -25.14 19.08 -10.49
N GLU A 226 -24.33 19.88 -11.17
CA GLU A 226 -24.73 20.55 -12.41
C GLU A 226 -24.95 19.56 -13.55
N LYS A 227 -24.06 18.58 -13.71
CA LYS A 227 -24.18 17.53 -14.74
C LYS A 227 -25.36 16.59 -14.51
N GLU A 228 -25.68 16.26 -13.27
CA GLU A 228 -26.83 15.41 -12.92
C GLU A 228 -28.18 16.14 -13.04
N LYS A 229 -28.20 17.47 -13.06
CA LYS A 229 -29.42 18.27 -13.25
C LYS A 229 -29.71 18.56 -14.74
N ALA A 230 -28.74 18.34 -15.62
CA ALA A 230 -28.87 18.55 -17.06
C ALA A 230 -29.34 17.30 -17.80
#